data_4c00843480249b544081fb9f176579cc
#
_entry.id   4c00843480249b544081fb9f176579cc
#
_cell.length_a   1.000
_cell.length_b   1.000
_cell.length_c   1.000
_cell.angle_alpha   90.00
_cell.angle_beta   90.00
_cell.angle_gamma   90.00
#
_symmetry.space_group_name_H-M   'P 1'
#
loop_
_entity.id
_entity.type
_entity.pdbx_description
1 polymer ?
#
loop_
_entity_poly.entity_id
_entity_poly.type
_entity_poly.pdbx_seq_one_letter_code
_entity_poly.pdbx_strand_id
1 'polypeptide(L)'
;MNRGITQKQYLGLVPPTEEDARSSQMRILDALKEKGITASFTLPALQKLYPICDEADYNITVSLAWNGSIWQVVDLEAGDTAAEHYGYAADLGSTTVVVRLVNCSDGTVLAEESEYNRQTAYGTDILTRIFACKDK
;
A
#
# COMPACT_ATOMS: atom_id res chain seq x y z
N MET A 1 16.82 7.11 -11.18
CA MET A 1 15.58 7.40 -10.43
C MET A 1 15.34 6.29 -9.45
N ASN A 2 15.35 6.60 -8.17
CA ASN A 2 15.00 5.63 -7.13
C ASN A 2 13.47 5.47 -7.19
N ARG A 3 12.97 4.47 -7.92
CA ARG A 3 11.53 4.15 -7.91
C ARG A 3 11.24 3.58 -6.54
N GLY A 4 10.31 4.20 -5.83
CA GLY A 4 9.81 3.65 -4.56
C GLY A 4 9.30 2.22 -4.75
N ILE A 5 9.20 1.49 -3.67
CA ILE A 5 8.67 0.11 -3.66
C ILE A 5 7.15 0.06 -3.75
N THR A 6 6.48 1.19 -3.78
CA THR A 6 5.04 1.33 -3.97
C THR A 6 4.73 2.45 -4.95
N GLN A 7 3.63 2.35 -5.67
CA GLN A 7 3.11 3.41 -6.53
C GLN A 7 1.61 3.22 -6.76
N LYS A 8 0.91 4.30 -7.09
CA LYS A 8 -0.48 4.26 -7.55
C LYS A 8 -0.56 4.59 -9.05
N GLN A 9 -1.49 3.96 -9.75
CA GLN A 9 -1.75 4.20 -11.17
C GLN A 9 -3.25 4.34 -11.41
N TYR A 10 -3.67 5.48 -11.92
CA TYR A 10 -5.02 5.65 -12.43
C TYR A 10 -5.17 4.98 -13.80
N LEU A 11 -6.27 4.27 -13.97
CA LEU A 11 -6.64 3.55 -15.18
C LEU A 11 -8.11 3.89 -15.54
N GLY A 12 -8.28 4.57 -16.66
CA GLY A 12 -9.59 4.71 -17.32
C GLY A 12 -9.74 3.54 -18.29
N LEU A 13 -10.48 2.52 -17.91
CA LEU A 13 -10.65 1.31 -18.70
C LEU A 13 -11.99 1.34 -19.42
N VAL A 14 -12.07 0.62 -20.53
CA VAL A 14 -13.33 0.41 -21.22
C VAL A 14 -14.05 -0.77 -20.54
N PRO A 15 -15.34 -0.63 -20.16
CA PRO A 15 -16.12 -1.74 -19.64
C PRO A 15 -16.20 -2.93 -20.61
N PRO A 16 -16.49 -4.16 -20.14
CA PRO A 16 -16.73 -5.30 -21.00
C PRO A 16 -17.91 -5.06 -21.96
N THR A 17 -17.75 -5.53 -23.18
CA THR A 17 -18.82 -5.53 -24.20
C THR A 17 -19.01 -6.94 -24.75
N GLU A 18 -20.05 -7.16 -25.52
CA GLU A 18 -20.27 -8.44 -26.22
C GLU A 18 -19.13 -8.79 -27.19
N GLU A 19 -18.45 -7.77 -27.74
CA GLU A 19 -17.33 -7.93 -28.67
C GLU A 19 -15.98 -8.09 -27.94
N ASP A 20 -15.89 -7.60 -26.70
CA ASP A 20 -14.70 -7.68 -25.85
C ASP A 20 -15.05 -8.17 -24.43
N ALA A 21 -15.15 -9.49 -24.30
CA ALA A 21 -15.50 -10.17 -23.06
C ALA A 21 -14.28 -10.45 -22.14
N ARG A 22 -13.11 -9.77 -22.33
CA ARG A 22 -11.97 -9.92 -21.43
C ARG A 22 -12.38 -9.60 -19.99
N SER A 23 -11.82 -10.36 -19.04
CA SER A 23 -12.07 -10.12 -17.62
C SER A 23 -11.51 -8.77 -17.17
N SER A 24 -12.09 -8.20 -16.10
CA SER A 24 -11.57 -6.96 -15.46
C SER A 24 -10.09 -7.09 -15.07
N GLN A 25 -9.68 -8.27 -14.61
CA GLN A 25 -8.27 -8.56 -14.30
C GLN A 25 -7.37 -8.40 -15.54
N MET A 26 -7.75 -8.97 -16.67
CA MET A 26 -6.96 -8.87 -17.91
C MET A 26 -6.89 -7.43 -18.41
N ARG A 27 -7.98 -6.68 -18.35
CA ARG A 27 -8.02 -5.26 -18.75
C ARG A 27 -7.04 -4.42 -17.94
N ILE A 28 -6.98 -4.63 -16.62
CA ILE A 28 -6.05 -3.94 -15.73
C ILE A 28 -4.61 -4.32 -16.05
N LEU A 29 -4.32 -5.61 -16.20
CA LEU A 29 -2.96 -6.07 -16.50
C LEU A 29 -2.47 -5.58 -17.87
N ASP A 30 -3.34 -5.56 -18.88
CA ASP A 30 -3.02 -5.02 -20.21
C ASP A 30 -2.73 -3.52 -20.13
N ALA A 31 -3.58 -2.74 -19.44
CA ALA A 31 -3.36 -1.30 -19.28
C ALA A 31 -2.08 -0.98 -18.48
N LEU A 32 -1.75 -1.77 -17.46
CA LEU A 32 -0.48 -1.65 -16.74
C LEU A 32 0.71 -1.97 -17.65
N LYS A 33 0.58 -3.01 -18.48
CA LYS A 33 1.62 -3.42 -19.44
C LYS A 33 1.88 -2.33 -20.50
N GLU A 34 0.85 -1.64 -20.98
CA GLU A 34 1.00 -0.47 -21.86
C GLU A 34 1.80 0.66 -21.22
N LYS A 35 1.69 0.81 -19.88
CA LYS A 35 2.51 1.74 -19.09
C LYS A 35 3.91 1.19 -18.75
N GLY A 36 4.29 0.01 -19.27
CA GLY A 36 5.57 -0.65 -19.01
C GLY A 36 5.66 -1.31 -17.64
N ILE A 37 4.52 -1.61 -17.01
CA ILE A 37 4.43 -2.26 -15.69
C ILE A 37 3.92 -3.68 -15.86
N THR A 38 4.78 -4.66 -15.57
CA THR A 38 4.38 -6.07 -15.48
C THR A 38 3.96 -6.36 -14.05
N ALA A 39 2.72 -6.79 -13.86
CA ALA A 39 2.15 -7.01 -12.54
C ALA A 39 1.39 -8.34 -12.43
N SER A 40 1.18 -8.76 -11.18
CA SER A 40 0.24 -9.82 -10.79
C SER A 40 -0.69 -9.29 -9.71
N PHE A 41 -1.77 -10.01 -9.43
CA PHE A 41 -2.71 -9.65 -8.37
C PHE A 41 -2.43 -10.41 -7.08
N THR A 42 -2.61 -9.75 -5.94
CA THR A 42 -2.79 -10.44 -4.66
C THR A 42 -4.24 -10.95 -4.53
N LEU A 43 -4.45 -11.96 -3.70
CA LEU A 43 -5.80 -12.47 -3.46
C LEU A 43 -6.76 -11.42 -2.88
N PRO A 44 -6.37 -10.58 -1.89
CA PRO A 44 -7.24 -9.51 -1.40
C PRO A 44 -7.66 -8.51 -2.49
N ALA A 45 -6.75 -8.15 -3.39
CA ALA A 45 -7.07 -7.26 -4.51
C ALA A 45 -8.05 -7.90 -5.50
N LEU A 46 -7.88 -9.20 -5.79
CA LEU A 46 -8.82 -9.94 -6.64
C LEU A 46 -10.24 -9.99 -6.05
N GLN A 47 -10.37 -10.10 -4.74
CA GLN A 47 -11.67 -10.13 -4.07
C GLN A 47 -12.42 -8.80 -4.16
N LYS A 48 -11.71 -7.68 -4.26
CA LYS A 48 -12.28 -6.33 -4.43
C LYS A 48 -12.53 -5.96 -5.89
N LEU A 49 -11.96 -6.68 -6.83
CA LEU A 49 -11.84 -6.30 -8.22
C LEU A 49 -13.18 -5.99 -8.88
N TYR A 50 -14.12 -6.95 -8.85
CA TYR A 50 -15.39 -6.80 -9.55
C TYR A 50 -16.27 -5.70 -8.95
N PRO A 51 -16.52 -5.65 -7.63
CA PRO A 51 -17.33 -4.59 -7.03
C PRO A 51 -16.82 -3.19 -7.35
N ILE A 52 -15.51 -2.98 -7.28
CA ILE A 52 -14.91 -1.66 -7.50
C ILE A 52 -14.95 -1.26 -8.98
N CYS A 53 -14.67 -2.18 -9.89
CA CYS A 53 -14.77 -1.89 -11.31
C CYS A 53 -16.20 -1.53 -11.72
N ASP A 54 -17.20 -2.25 -11.22
CA ASP A 54 -18.62 -2.02 -11.50
C ASP A 54 -19.08 -0.68 -10.91
N GLU A 55 -18.79 -0.41 -9.64
CA GLU A 55 -19.14 0.84 -8.95
C GLU A 55 -18.54 2.08 -9.63
N ALA A 56 -17.29 1.98 -10.08
CA ALA A 56 -16.53 3.08 -10.66
C ALA A 56 -16.68 3.20 -12.18
N ASP A 57 -17.55 2.42 -12.82
CA ASP A 57 -17.66 2.35 -14.29
C ASP A 57 -16.27 2.23 -14.95
N TYR A 58 -15.44 1.32 -14.40
CA TYR A 58 -14.08 1.02 -14.85
C TYR A 58 -13.08 2.21 -14.80
N ASN A 59 -13.40 3.27 -14.07
CA ASN A 59 -12.47 4.37 -13.74
C ASN A 59 -11.89 4.13 -12.36
N ILE A 60 -10.71 3.53 -12.30
CA ILE A 60 -10.14 3.02 -11.05
C ILE A 60 -8.69 3.45 -10.86
N THR A 61 -8.25 3.47 -9.62
CA THR A 61 -6.82 3.57 -9.27
C THR A 61 -6.35 2.25 -8.67
N VAL A 62 -5.24 1.74 -9.16
CA VAL A 62 -4.60 0.55 -8.61
C VAL A 62 -3.39 0.93 -7.77
N SER A 63 -3.27 0.33 -6.59
CA SER A 63 -2.09 0.41 -5.74
C SER A 63 -1.17 -0.76 -6.03
N LEU A 64 0.09 -0.46 -6.32
CA LEU A 64 1.13 -1.40 -6.70
C LEU A 64 2.21 -1.45 -5.63
N ALA A 65 2.66 -2.66 -5.28
CA ALA A 65 3.81 -2.90 -4.42
C ALA A 65 4.82 -3.82 -5.13
N TRP A 66 6.11 -3.50 -5.01
CA TRP A 66 7.20 -4.30 -5.55
C TRP A 66 7.59 -5.40 -4.56
N ASN A 67 7.51 -6.66 -4.95
CA ASN A 67 7.83 -7.80 -4.08
C ASN A 67 9.27 -8.32 -4.23
N GLY A 68 10.13 -7.56 -4.92
CA GLY A 68 11.51 -7.97 -5.22
C GLY A 68 11.69 -8.58 -6.62
N SER A 69 10.62 -8.98 -7.28
CA SER A 69 10.65 -9.65 -8.59
C SER A 69 9.66 -9.04 -9.59
N ILE A 70 8.44 -8.79 -9.15
CA ILE A 70 7.34 -8.28 -9.98
C ILE A 70 6.49 -7.30 -9.17
N TRP A 71 5.82 -6.37 -9.84
CA TRP A 71 4.80 -5.55 -9.23
C TRP A 71 3.57 -6.39 -8.86
N GLN A 72 2.98 -6.10 -7.72
CA GLN A 72 1.72 -6.70 -7.29
C GLN A 72 0.65 -5.64 -7.15
N VAL A 73 -0.50 -5.85 -7.76
CA VAL A 73 -1.72 -5.09 -7.46
C VAL A 73 -2.17 -5.54 -6.07
N VAL A 74 -2.04 -4.65 -5.09
CA VAL A 74 -2.34 -4.93 -3.68
C VAL A 74 -3.67 -4.34 -3.25
N ASP A 75 -4.13 -3.28 -3.92
CA ASP A 75 -5.42 -2.66 -3.66
C ASP A 75 -5.98 -1.97 -4.91
N LEU A 76 -7.29 -1.70 -4.89
CA LEU A 76 -8.02 -0.95 -5.92
C LEU A 76 -8.94 0.05 -5.24
N GLU A 77 -9.08 1.22 -5.86
CA GLU A 77 -9.94 2.31 -5.40
C GLU A 77 -10.75 2.84 -6.58
N ALA A 78 -11.98 3.28 -6.32
CA ALA A 78 -12.82 3.93 -7.31
C ALA A 78 -12.29 5.33 -7.65
N GLY A 79 -12.33 5.71 -8.92
CA GLY A 79 -11.90 7.03 -9.40
C GLY A 79 -10.40 7.24 -9.45
N ASP A 80 -9.98 8.49 -9.63
CA ASP A 80 -8.57 8.90 -9.65
C ASP A 80 -8.11 9.35 -8.26
N THR A 81 -7.45 8.45 -7.55
CA THR A 81 -6.78 8.70 -6.25
C THR A 81 -5.26 8.59 -6.36
N ALA A 82 -4.71 8.68 -7.57
CA ALA A 82 -3.27 8.47 -7.79
C ALA A 82 -2.38 9.46 -7.04
N ALA A 83 -2.88 10.67 -6.79
CA ALA A 83 -2.18 11.69 -6.00
C ALA A 83 -2.23 11.44 -4.48
N GLU A 84 -3.14 10.59 -4.01
CA GLU A 84 -3.35 10.29 -2.59
C GLU A 84 -2.54 9.05 -2.19
N HIS A 85 -1.22 9.17 -2.25
CA HIS A 85 -0.30 8.05 -1.97
C HIS A 85 0.46 8.29 -0.67
N TYR A 86 -0.09 7.77 0.42
CA TYR A 86 0.44 7.98 1.77
C TYR A 86 0.92 6.68 2.41
N GLY A 87 1.86 6.80 3.34
CA GLY A 87 2.39 5.69 4.11
C GLY A 87 2.80 6.13 5.51
N TYR A 88 3.00 5.15 6.38
CA TYR A 88 3.53 5.39 7.71
C TYR A 88 4.96 4.87 7.82
N ALA A 89 5.83 5.67 8.43
CA ALA A 89 7.14 5.25 8.89
C ALA A 89 7.15 5.24 10.42
N ALA A 90 7.44 4.08 11.03
CA ALA A 90 7.47 3.93 12.47
C ALA A 90 8.89 3.56 12.94
N ASP A 91 9.40 4.34 13.89
CA ASP A 91 10.62 4.04 14.64
C ASP A 91 10.23 3.57 16.05
N LEU A 92 10.44 2.29 16.30
CA LEU A 92 10.14 1.64 17.58
C LEU A 92 11.38 1.59 18.46
N GLY A 93 11.73 2.76 19.02
CA GLY A 93 12.84 2.87 19.96
C GLY A 93 12.54 2.24 21.32
N SER A 94 13.58 1.89 22.07
CA SER A 94 13.43 1.36 23.43
C SER A 94 12.86 2.38 24.42
N THR A 95 13.09 3.66 24.20
CA THR A 95 12.62 4.76 25.06
C THR A 95 11.45 5.51 24.42
N THR A 96 11.52 5.77 23.13
CA THR A 96 10.56 6.59 22.39
C THR A 96 10.09 5.84 21.15
N VAL A 97 8.81 5.97 20.84
CA VAL A 97 8.20 5.52 19.58
C VAL A 97 7.86 6.76 18.78
N VAL A 98 8.29 6.80 17.53
CA VAL A 98 7.99 7.90 16.60
C VAL A 98 7.23 7.33 15.40
N VAL A 99 6.14 7.97 15.01
CA VAL A 99 5.39 7.62 13.80
C VAL A 99 5.26 8.85 12.91
N ARG A 100 5.56 8.68 11.63
CA ARG A 100 5.43 9.71 10.61
C ARG A 100 4.43 9.32 9.56
N LEU A 101 3.56 10.25 9.18
CA LEU A 101 2.77 10.16 7.96
C LEU A 101 3.59 10.77 6.83
N VAL A 102 3.80 10.02 5.77
CA VAL A 102 4.66 10.40 4.65
C VAL A 102 3.86 10.38 3.35
N ASN A 103 4.01 11.41 2.53
CA ASN A 103 3.60 11.37 1.14
C ASN A 103 4.61 10.49 0.36
N CYS A 104 4.16 9.32 -0.08
CA CYS A 104 5.03 8.36 -0.77
C CYS A 104 5.41 8.78 -2.20
N SER A 105 4.78 9.82 -2.75
CA SER A 105 5.10 10.32 -4.09
C SER A 105 6.38 11.15 -4.12
N ASP A 106 6.67 11.88 -3.03
CA ASP A 106 7.81 12.81 -2.94
C ASP A 106 8.67 12.66 -1.67
N GLY A 107 8.20 11.85 -0.70
CA GLY A 107 8.89 11.62 0.57
C GLY A 107 8.64 12.72 1.62
N THR A 108 7.73 13.65 1.39
CA THR A 108 7.41 14.72 2.35
C THR A 108 6.76 14.15 3.59
N VAL A 109 7.27 14.53 4.77
CA VAL A 109 6.63 14.22 6.05
C VAL A 109 5.48 15.20 6.28
N LEU A 110 4.27 14.68 6.35
CA LEU A 110 3.04 15.46 6.52
C LEU A 110 2.68 15.68 7.99
N ALA A 111 2.98 14.70 8.84
CA ALA A 111 2.76 14.75 10.26
C ALA A 111 3.75 13.83 10.97
N GLU A 112 4.08 14.19 12.20
CA GLU A 112 4.90 13.37 13.09
C GLU A 112 4.29 13.39 14.49
N GLU A 113 4.25 12.22 15.12
CA GLU A 113 3.85 12.06 16.51
C GLU A 113 4.87 11.19 17.23
N SER A 114 5.18 11.53 18.47
CA SER A 114 6.12 10.77 19.28
C SER A 114 5.61 10.60 20.70
N GLU A 115 5.80 9.41 21.26
CA GLU A 115 5.41 9.08 22.62
C GLU A 115 6.50 8.22 23.28
N TYR A 116 6.58 8.28 24.60
CA TYR A 116 7.42 7.35 25.35
C TYR A 116 6.93 5.90 25.15
N ASN A 117 7.89 5.02 24.92
CA ASN A 117 7.57 3.60 24.83
C ASN A 117 7.02 3.12 26.19
N ARG A 118 5.76 2.70 26.23
CA ARG A 118 5.07 2.24 27.46
C ARG A 118 5.75 1.06 28.14
N GLN A 119 6.61 0.34 27.42
CA GLN A 119 7.44 -0.72 28.02
C GLN A 119 8.47 -0.18 29.03
N THR A 120 8.74 1.13 29.07
CA THR A 120 9.58 1.75 30.11
C THR A 120 9.03 1.53 31.52
N ALA A 121 7.72 1.28 31.67
CA ALA A 121 7.10 0.89 32.93
C ALA A 121 7.64 -0.45 33.50
N TYR A 122 8.19 -1.31 32.64
CA TYR A 122 8.79 -2.60 33.01
C TYR A 122 10.32 -2.57 33.11
N GLY A 123 10.92 -1.45 32.77
CA GLY A 123 12.38 -1.24 32.84
C GLY A 123 12.83 -0.16 31.84
N THR A 124 13.83 0.63 32.26
CA THR A 124 14.40 1.71 31.46
C THR A 124 15.29 1.20 30.31
N ASP A 125 15.81 0.00 30.44
CA ASP A 125 16.65 -0.67 29.44
C ASP A 125 16.10 -2.06 29.06
N ILE A 126 16.64 -2.61 27.97
CA ILE A 126 16.18 -3.90 27.42
C ILE A 126 16.42 -5.05 28.40
N LEU A 127 17.51 -5.05 29.15
CA LEU A 127 17.84 -6.15 30.05
C LEU A 127 16.85 -6.21 31.22
N THR A 128 16.54 -5.07 31.83
CA THR A 128 15.51 -4.98 32.89
C THR A 128 14.14 -5.46 32.39
N ARG A 129 13.77 -5.15 31.14
CA ARG A 129 12.52 -5.63 30.53
C ARG A 129 12.51 -7.14 30.33
N ILE A 130 13.64 -7.72 29.88
CA ILE A 130 13.79 -9.17 29.72
C ILE A 130 13.64 -9.86 31.08
N PHE A 131 14.22 -9.31 32.15
CA PHE A 131 14.06 -9.87 33.51
C PHE A 131 12.60 -9.77 33.98
N ALA A 132 11.93 -8.66 33.75
CA ALA A 132 10.51 -8.49 34.10
C ALA A 132 9.57 -9.50 33.41
N CYS A 133 9.97 -10.07 32.27
CA CYS A 133 9.20 -11.11 31.57
C CYS A 133 9.34 -12.50 32.18
N LYS A 134 10.39 -12.75 32.98
CA LYS A 134 10.64 -14.08 33.60
C LYS A 134 9.83 -14.33 34.85
N ASP A 135 9.24 -13.29 35.43
CA ASP A 135 8.49 -13.35 36.68
C ASP A 135 6.95 -13.48 36.47
N LYS A 136 6.53 -13.86 35.23
CA LYS A 136 5.10 -14.05 34.87
C LYS A 136 4.80 -15.49 34.40
#